data_7acd2ed82f72edcd39f7a7511a24799e
#
_entry.id   7acd2ed82f72edcd39f7a7511a24799e
#
_cell.length_a   1.000
_cell.length_b   1.000
_cell.length_c   1.000
_cell.angle_alpha   90.00
_cell.angle_beta   90.00
_cell.angle_gamma   90.00
#
_symmetry.space_group_name_H-M   'P 1'
#
loop_
_entity.id
_entity.type
_entity.pdbx_description
1 polymer ?
#
loop_
_entity_poly.entity_id
_entity_poly.type
_entity_poly.pdbx_seq_one_letter_code
_entity_poly.pdbx_strand_id
1 'polypeptide(L)'
;MFKLPENKPQKPVDTPRNFFIYGDTMSGKSYLANEFPNPIILNTDGNATANTVPSIQLENVKDKNGKITKSVIEQLAEIMLALRTQEHTYQTVVVDVIDDVLDLITFALQDRFEVDSLSEIGYGKGYAMLKSVTRELIADLKALPMNVIYISRLEEKFDDKGKKIGEAPSLPQKQLNQFNGNCDLMIKTRKIGETYMREVDRKRKNYKPEEIDDPEILDILMTIRNAFPRGAEKNIKSTKKTVNTKTQAVDDEEDF
;
A
#
# COMPACT_ATOMS: atom_id res chain seq x y z
N MET A 1 26.79 -0.73 19.74
CA MET A 1 26.49 -1.89 20.60
C MET A 1 24.97 -2.02 20.67
N PHE A 2 24.40 -3.18 20.34
CA PHE A 2 22.96 -3.40 20.40
C PHE A 2 22.49 -3.40 21.87
N LYS A 3 21.45 -2.62 22.17
CA LYS A 3 20.88 -2.54 23.52
C LYS A 3 19.54 -3.28 23.54
N LEU A 4 19.41 -4.26 24.39
CA LEU A 4 18.16 -4.98 24.58
C LEU A 4 17.08 -4.06 25.17
N PRO A 5 15.81 -4.17 24.73
CA PRO A 5 14.72 -3.44 25.35
C PRO A 5 14.50 -3.88 26.80
N GLU A 6 13.95 -2.99 27.61
CA GLU A 6 13.58 -3.36 28.98
C GLU A 6 12.41 -4.38 28.97
N ASN A 7 12.46 -5.34 29.87
CA ASN A 7 11.39 -6.35 30.04
C ASN A 7 10.20 -5.71 30.81
N LYS A 8 9.49 -4.82 30.14
CA LYS A 8 8.28 -4.17 30.66
C LYS A 8 7.16 -4.26 29.62
N PRO A 9 5.88 -4.35 30.04
CA PRO A 9 4.75 -4.22 29.13
C PRO A 9 4.86 -2.91 28.33
N GLN A 10 4.76 -2.99 27.01
CA GLN A 10 4.74 -1.84 26.11
C GLN A 10 3.33 -1.62 25.62
N LYS A 11 2.92 -0.36 25.47
CA LYS A 11 1.66 -0.05 24.79
C LYS A 11 1.82 -0.42 23.31
N PRO A 12 0.99 -1.30 22.75
CA PRO A 12 1.08 -1.62 21.34
C PRO A 12 0.79 -0.38 20.50
N VAL A 13 1.61 -0.13 19.49
CA VAL A 13 1.27 0.83 18.42
C VAL A 13 0.25 0.13 17.52
N ASP A 14 -0.97 0.62 17.53
CA ASP A 14 -2.09 -0.03 16.86
C ASP A 14 -2.47 0.63 15.52
N THR A 15 -1.76 1.69 15.12
CA THR A 15 -1.96 2.32 13.81
C THR A 15 -1.50 1.40 12.70
N PRO A 16 -2.39 1.03 11.74
CA PRO A 16 -1.98 0.26 10.57
C PRO A 16 -1.09 1.12 9.68
N ARG A 17 -0.04 0.50 9.11
CA ARG A 17 0.92 1.19 8.24
C ARG A 17 1.08 0.53 6.87
N ASN A 18 0.61 -0.70 6.70
CA ASN A 18 0.76 -1.44 5.46
C ASN A 18 -0.61 -1.75 4.87
N PHE A 19 -0.91 -1.17 3.72
CA PHE A 19 -2.21 -1.24 3.07
C PHE A 19 -2.10 -1.91 1.71
N PHE A 20 -3.12 -2.67 1.34
CA PHE A 20 -3.28 -3.21 0.01
C PHE A 20 -4.63 -2.74 -0.54
N ILE A 21 -4.60 -1.89 -1.56
CA ILE A 21 -5.81 -1.31 -2.17
C ILE A 21 -6.02 -1.97 -3.54
N TYR A 22 -7.19 -2.53 -3.77
CA TYR A 22 -7.52 -3.13 -5.06
C TYR A 22 -8.95 -2.79 -5.51
N GLY A 23 -9.18 -2.87 -6.82
CA GLY A 23 -10.47 -2.54 -7.40
C GLY A 23 -10.39 -2.40 -8.91
N ASP A 24 -11.52 -2.20 -9.54
CA ASP A 24 -11.63 -1.96 -10.99
C ASP A 24 -10.84 -0.72 -11.43
N THR A 25 -10.59 -0.62 -12.72
CA THR A 25 -10.09 0.60 -13.31
C THR A 25 -11.04 1.76 -13.01
N MET A 26 -10.48 2.94 -12.66
CA MET A 26 -11.26 4.14 -12.29
C MET A 26 -12.14 3.98 -11.03
N SER A 27 -11.87 3.00 -10.18
CA SER A 27 -12.60 2.82 -8.90
C SER A 27 -12.12 3.72 -7.77
N GLY A 28 -11.14 4.62 -8.01
CA GLY A 28 -10.64 5.57 -7.03
C GLY A 28 -9.50 5.02 -6.15
N LYS A 29 -8.75 3.99 -6.59
CA LYS A 29 -7.58 3.43 -5.84
C LYS A 29 -6.51 4.48 -5.59
N SER A 30 -5.97 5.06 -6.65
CA SER A 30 -4.91 6.08 -6.57
C SER A 30 -5.43 7.34 -5.87
N TYR A 31 -6.71 7.70 -6.05
CA TYR A 31 -7.33 8.79 -5.34
C TYR A 31 -7.33 8.57 -3.81
N LEU A 32 -7.68 7.37 -3.36
CA LEU A 32 -7.59 7.01 -1.94
C LEU A 32 -6.13 7.06 -1.43
N ALA A 33 -5.18 6.55 -2.22
CA ALA A 33 -3.77 6.55 -1.82
C ALA A 33 -3.20 7.98 -1.69
N ASN A 34 -3.67 8.93 -2.49
CA ASN A 34 -3.26 10.33 -2.44
C ASN A 34 -3.78 11.08 -1.19
N GLU A 35 -4.79 10.55 -0.49
CA GLU A 35 -5.29 11.11 0.77
C GLU A 35 -4.36 10.82 1.96
N PHE A 36 -3.42 9.87 1.83
CA PHE A 36 -2.49 9.53 2.89
C PHE A 36 -1.43 10.62 3.11
N PRO A 37 -0.83 10.70 4.32
CA PRO A 37 0.12 11.75 4.64
C PRO A 37 1.34 11.77 3.71
N ASN A 38 1.62 12.92 3.12
CA ASN A 38 2.82 13.21 2.31
C ASN A 38 3.29 12.05 1.41
N PRO A 39 2.45 11.60 0.44
CA PRO A 39 2.76 10.42 -0.35
C PRO A 39 3.81 10.71 -1.44
N ILE A 40 4.63 9.68 -1.74
CA ILE A 40 5.41 9.54 -2.97
C ILE A 40 4.91 8.32 -3.72
N ILE A 41 4.65 8.48 -5.03
CA ILE A 41 4.09 7.40 -5.85
C ILE A 41 5.18 6.80 -6.72
N LEU A 42 5.36 5.49 -6.63
CA LEU A 42 6.15 4.68 -7.56
C LEU A 42 5.18 4.14 -8.62
N ASN A 43 5.19 4.76 -9.79
CA ASN A 43 4.17 4.59 -10.83
C ASN A 43 4.70 3.80 -12.03
N THR A 44 3.87 2.94 -12.62
CA THR A 44 4.21 2.14 -13.80
C THR A 44 3.45 2.55 -15.08
N ASP A 45 2.36 3.32 -14.97
CA ASP A 45 1.44 3.55 -16.08
C ASP A 45 1.68 4.86 -16.89
N GLY A 46 2.74 5.62 -16.57
CA GLY A 46 3.09 6.86 -17.26
C GLY A 46 2.19 8.05 -16.96
N ASN A 47 1.14 7.89 -16.15
CA ASN A 47 0.23 8.97 -15.77
C ASN A 47 0.78 9.85 -14.62
N ALA A 48 2.03 9.65 -14.24
CA ALA A 48 2.71 10.37 -13.16
C ALA A 48 2.62 11.89 -13.32
N THR A 49 2.66 12.40 -14.55
CA THR A 49 2.60 13.84 -14.84
C THR A 49 1.22 14.45 -14.61
N ALA A 50 0.16 13.65 -14.54
CA ALA A 50 -1.21 14.11 -14.25
C ALA A 50 -1.51 14.16 -12.75
N ASN A 51 -0.65 13.61 -11.90
CA ASN A 51 -0.80 13.61 -10.46
C ASN A 51 -0.31 14.94 -9.86
N THR A 52 -1.04 15.47 -8.89
CA THR A 52 -0.61 16.60 -8.06
C THR A 52 0.40 16.18 -6.97
N VAL A 53 0.65 14.89 -6.85
CA VAL A 53 1.51 14.24 -5.85
C VAL A 53 2.85 13.85 -6.49
N PRO A 54 3.99 14.04 -5.81
CA PRO A 54 5.29 13.61 -6.31
C PRO A 54 5.31 12.14 -6.71
N SER A 55 5.85 11.85 -7.90
CA SER A 55 5.87 10.50 -8.44
C SER A 55 7.18 10.18 -9.17
N ILE A 56 7.55 8.92 -9.14
CA ILE A 56 8.70 8.35 -9.84
C ILE A 56 8.18 7.31 -10.82
N GLN A 57 8.51 7.45 -12.10
CA GLN A 57 8.19 6.45 -13.12
C GLN A 57 9.11 5.24 -12.96
N LEU A 58 8.52 4.06 -12.81
CA LEU A 58 9.20 2.77 -12.81
C LEU A 58 9.17 2.16 -14.20
N GLU A 59 10.34 1.77 -14.71
CA GLU A 59 10.47 1.15 -16.03
C GLU A 59 11.76 0.32 -16.15
N ASN A 60 11.81 -0.58 -17.12
CA ASN A 60 13.05 -1.17 -17.59
C ASN A 60 13.60 -0.31 -18.73
N VAL A 61 14.65 0.46 -18.47
CA VAL A 61 15.29 1.31 -19.48
C VAL A 61 16.02 0.42 -20.50
N LYS A 62 15.75 0.60 -21.79
CA LYS A 62 16.32 -0.22 -22.87
C LYS A 62 17.22 0.60 -23.77
N ASP A 63 18.23 -0.05 -24.33
CA ASP A 63 19.06 0.51 -25.40
C ASP A 63 18.36 0.42 -26.77
N LYS A 64 19.08 0.86 -27.83
CA LYS A 64 18.57 0.83 -29.22
C LYS A 64 18.34 -0.59 -29.75
N ASN A 65 18.91 -1.58 -29.11
CA ASN A 65 18.78 -2.99 -29.48
C ASN A 65 17.70 -3.71 -28.70
N GLY A 66 17.03 -2.98 -27.76
CA GLY A 66 15.98 -3.53 -26.90
C GLY A 66 16.51 -4.21 -25.64
N LYS A 67 17.82 -4.22 -25.37
CA LYS A 67 18.43 -4.80 -24.17
C LYS A 67 18.26 -3.84 -22.98
N ILE A 68 17.91 -4.39 -21.83
CA ILE A 68 17.75 -3.61 -20.59
C ILE A 68 19.13 -3.11 -20.13
N THR A 69 19.28 -1.79 -20.03
CA THR A 69 20.48 -1.12 -19.53
C THR A 69 20.36 -0.72 -18.06
N LYS A 70 19.13 -0.49 -17.58
CA LYS A 70 18.81 -0.28 -16.17
C LYS A 70 17.46 -0.92 -15.87
N SER A 71 17.47 -1.90 -15.00
CA SER A 71 16.27 -2.64 -14.62
C SER A 71 15.45 -1.93 -13.57
N VAL A 72 14.16 -2.26 -13.50
CA VAL A 72 13.27 -1.82 -12.39
C VAL A 72 13.79 -2.29 -11.03
N ILE A 73 14.49 -3.43 -10.98
CA ILE A 73 15.09 -3.97 -9.75
C ILE A 73 16.16 -3.00 -9.20
N GLU A 74 17.04 -2.53 -10.09
CA GLU A 74 18.06 -1.54 -9.72
C GLU A 74 17.45 -0.19 -9.36
N GLN A 75 16.44 0.24 -10.10
CA GLN A 75 15.69 1.46 -9.79
C GLN A 75 15.06 1.40 -8.39
N LEU A 76 14.36 0.31 -8.07
CA LEU A 76 13.76 0.11 -6.75
C LEU A 76 14.81 0.13 -5.64
N ALA A 77 15.97 -0.53 -5.84
CA ALA A 77 17.07 -0.52 -4.87
C ALA A 77 17.60 0.91 -4.62
N GLU A 78 17.79 1.71 -5.68
CA GLU A 78 18.22 3.11 -5.56
C GLU A 78 17.18 3.97 -4.84
N ILE A 79 15.88 3.79 -5.15
CA ILE A 79 14.78 4.51 -4.49
C ILE A 79 14.72 4.15 -3.00
N MET A 80 14.82 2.86 -2.65
CA MET A 80 14.83 2.42 -1.25
C MET A 80 16.04 2.98 -0.50
N LEU A 81 17.21 3.04 -1.15
CA LEU A 81 18.39 3.66 -0.56
C LEU A 81 18.17 5.16 -0.34
N ALA A 82 17.63 5.87 -1.33
CA ALA A 82 17.34 7.31 -1.23
C ALA A 82 16.35 7.61 -0.09
N LEU A 83 15.24 6.86 0.00
CA LEU A 83 14.25 7.01 1.06
C LEU A 83 14.78 6.68 2.47
N ARG A 84 15.90 5.94 2.58
CA ARG A 84 16.55 5.63 3.87
C ARG A 84 17.62 6.65 4.28
N THR A 85 18.27 7.29 3.31
CA THR A 85 19.52 8.03 3.56
C THR A 85 19.44 9.51 3.28
N GLN A 86 18.50 9.96 2.45
CA GLN A 86 18.32 11.38 2.13
C GLN A 86 17.29 12.03 3.08
N GLU A 87 17.47 13.30 3.35
CA GLU A 87 16.47 14.10 4.05
C GLU A 87 15.24 14.31 3.15
N HIS A 88 14.08 13.97 3.65
CA HIS A 88 12.79 14.16 2.95
C HIS A 88 11.62 14.25 3.94
N THR A 89 10.48 14.74 3.47
CA THR A 89 9.24 14.89 4.25
C THR A 89 8.19 13.83 3.92
N TYR A 90 8.49 12.85 3.06
CA TYR A 90 7.54 11.79 2.70
C TYR A 90 7.22 10.91 3.89
N GLN A 91 5.94 10.60 4.07
CA GLN A 91 5.41 9.75 5.14
C GLN A 91 4.70 8.50 4.61
N THR A 92 4.41 8.48 3.31
CA THR A 92 3.75 7.35 2.65
C THR A 92 4.46 7.02 1.33
N VAL A 93 4.73 5.74 1.08
CA VAL A 93 5.18 5.24 -0.22
C VAL A 93 4.07 4.41 -0.85
N VAL A 94 3.73 4.74 -2.09
CA VAL A 94 2.66 4.08 -2.85
C VAL A 94 3.29 3.37 -4.05
N VAL A 95 2.99 2.09 -4.24
CA VAL A 95 3.38 1.31 -5.44
C VAL A 95 2.13 1.16 -6.32
N ASP A 96 2.08 1.90 -7.42
CA ASP A 96 0.93 1.99 -8.32
C ASP A 96 1.35 1.66 -9.77
N VAL A 97 1.15 0.48 -10.27
CA VAL A 97 0.41 -0.71 -9.82
C VAL A 97 1.39 -1.84 -9.51
N ILE A 98 1.22 -2.56 -8.41
CA ILE A 98 2.13 -3.64 -8.03
C ILE A 98 2.14 -4.80 -9.04
N ASP A 99 1.02 -5.05 -9.72
CA ASP A 99 0.89 -6.03 -10.80
C ASP A 99 1.96 -5.78 -11.87
N ASP A 100 2.03 -4.55 -12.38
CA ASP A 100 2.98 -4.16 -13.44
C ASP A 100 4.43 -4.15 -12.93
N VAL A 101 4.65 -3.80 -11.66
CA VAL A 101 6.00 -3.88 -11.06
C VAL A 101 6.51 -5.32 -11.09
N LEU A 102 5.65 -6.31 -10.79
CA LEU A 102 6.03 -7.73 -10.84
C LEU A 102 6.27 -8.21 -12.27
N ASP A 103 5.54 -7.68 -13.25
CA ASP A 103 5.81 -7.94 -14.67
C ASP A 103 7.13 -7.32 -15.11
N LEU A 104 7.44 -6.08 -14.73
CA LEU A 104 8.73 -5.44 -15.00
C LEU A 104 9.90 -6.21 -14.38
N ILE A 105 9.75 -6.72 -13.14
CA ILE A 105 10.75 -7.58 -12.50
C ILE A 105 10.91 -8.89 -13.29
N THR A 106 9.80 -9.48 -13.75
CA THR A 106 9.82 -10.69 -14.56
C THR A 106 10.59 -10.47 -15.87
N PHE A 107 10.29 -9.38 -16.59
CA PHE A 107 10.99 -9.02 -17.81
C PHE A 107 12.48 -8.72 -17.58
N ALA A 108 12.83 -8.07 -16.47
CA ALA A 108 14.24 -7.83 -16.11
C ALA A 108 14.99 -9.13 -15.84
N LEU A 109 14.36 -10.12 -15.22
CA LEU A 109 14.95 -11.43 -15.01
C LEU A 109 15.10 -12.22 -16.33
N GLN A 110 14.10 -12.17 -17.21
CA GLN A 110 14.14 -12.78 -18.54
C GLN A 110 15.29 -12.22 -19.39
N ASP A 111 15.40 -10.89 -19.46
CA ASP A 111 16.48 -10.20 -20.20
C ASP A 111 17.85 -10.57 -19.64
N ARG A 112 18.00 -10.58 -18.30
CA ARG A 112 19.26 -10.94 -17.63
C ARG A 112 19.76 -12.35 -17.94
N PHE A 113 18.84 -13.30 -18.12
CA PHE A 113 19.15 -14.70 -18.40
C PHE A 113 18.99 -15.06 -19.88
N GLU A 114 18.64 -14.10 -20.73
CA GLU A 114 18.46 -14.26 -22.18
C GLU A 114 17.48 -15.41 -22.51
N VAL A 115 16.30 -15.39 -21.80
CA VAL A 115 15.24 -16.39 -21.97
C VAL A 115 13.89 -15.71 -22.24
N ASP A 116 12.99 -16.39 -22.93
CA ASP A 116 11.63 -15.91 -23.22
C ASP A 116 10.67 -16.14 -22.02
N SER A 117 10.99 -17.10 -21.16
CA SER A 117 10.17 -17.45 -20.00
C SER A 117 11.00 -17.81 -18.76
N LEU A 118 10.55 -17.44 -17.58
CA LEU A 118 11.18 -17.84 -16.31
C LEU A 118 11.26 -19.37 -16.13
N SER A 119 10.40 -20.15 -16.81
CA SER A 119 10.43 -21.62 -16.79
C SER A 119 11.67 -22.21 -17.45
N GLU A 120 12.31 -21.48 -18.38
CA GLU A 120 13.53 -21.89 -19.07
C GLU A 120 14.78 -21.76 -18.18
N ILE A 121 14.71 -20.95 -17.14
CA ILE A 121 15.75 -20.87 -16.10
C ILE A 121 15.63 -22.11 -15.21
N GLY A 122 16.18 -23.23 -15.66
CA GLY A 122 16.04 -24.59 -15.18
C GLY A 122 15.70 -24.83 -13.70
N TYR A 123 15.02 -25.94 -13.43
CA TYR A 123 14.65 -26.43 -12.07
C TYR A 123 13.86 -25.45 -11.22
N GLY A 124 13.03 -24.58 -11.85
CA GLY A 124 12.19 -23.60 -11.14
C GLY A 124 12.97 -22.42 -10.52
N LYS A 125 14.26 -22.27 -10.84
CA LYS A 125 15.09 -21.17 -10.33
C LYS A 125 14.54 -19.80 -10.71
N GLY A 126 14.02 -19.61 -11.95
CA GLY A 126 13.46 -18.34 -12.40
C GLY A 126 12.31 -17.86 -11.49
N TYR A 127 11.36 -18.72 -11.16
CA TYR A 127 10.27 -18.39 -10.23
C TYR A 127 10.76 -18.20 -8.79
N ALA A 128 11.81 -18.92 -8.38
CA ALA A 128 12.43 -18.72 -7.07
C ALA A 128 13.10 -17.34 -6.98
N MET A 129 13.72 -16.87 -8.05
CA MET A 129 14.33 -15.53 -8.15
C MET A 129 13.27 -14.44 -8.10
N LEU A 130 12.20 -14.55 -8.89
CA LEU A 130 11.06 -13.62 -8.82
C LEU A 130 10.51 -13.53 -7.40
N LYS A 131 10.31 -14.68 -6.75
CA LYS A 131 9.85 -14.75 -5.35
C LYS A 131 10.84 -14.08 -4.38
N SER A 132 12.15 -14.23 -4.59
CA SER A 132 13.19 -13.62 -3.75
C SER A 132 13.17 -12.11 -3.89
N VAL A 133 13.20 -11.59 -5.12
CA VAL A 133 13.15 -10.15 -5.41
C VAL A 133 11.87 -9.52 -4.85
N THR A 134 10.72 -10.17 -5.04
CA THR A 134 9.43 -9.70 -4.47
C THR A 134 9.48 -9.61 -2.94
N ARG A 135 10.06 -10.62 -2.28
CA ARG A 135 10.21 -10.62 -0.81
C ARG A 135 11.15 -9.55 -0.31
N GLU A 136 12.24 -9.31 -1.03
CA GLU A 136 13.19 -8.25 -0.73
C GLU A 136 12.53 -6.88 -0.84
N LEU A 137 11.80 -6.61 -1.92
CA LEU A 137 11.02 -5.39 -2.10
C LEU A 137 10.04 -5.15 -0.94
N ILE A 138 9.26 -6.19 -0.56
CA ILE A 138 8.31 -6.08 0.56
C ILE A 138 9.06 -5.81 1.87
N ALA A 139 10.19 -6.49 2.13
CA ALA A 139 10.96 -6.31 3.34
C ALA A 139 11.57 -4.90 3.41
N ASP A 140 12.08 -4.40 2.30
CA ASP A 140 12.67 -3.07 2.19
C ASP A 140 11.66 -1.97 2.41
N LEU A 141 10.50 -2.05 1.75
CA LEU A 141 9.40 -1.11 1.96
C LEU A 141 8.94 -1.11 3.43
N LYS A 142 8.76 -2.30 4.00
CA LYS A 142 8.32 -2.45 5.40
C LYS A 142 9.35 -1.95 6.43
N ALA A 143 10.63 -1.90 6.06
CA ALA A 143 11.70 -1.38 6.92
C ALA A 143 11.75 0.15 6.95
N LEU A 144 11.06 0.84 6.04
CA LEU A 144 10.93 2.29 6.06
C LEU A 144 10.02 2.72 7.23
N PRO A 145 10.32 3.84 7.90
CA PRO A 145 9.45 4.43 8.92
C PRO A 145 8.25 5.17 8.28
N MET A 146 7.61 4.56 7.28
CA MET A 146 6.59 5.16 6.43
C MET A 146 5.36 4.25 6.33
N ASN A 147 4.23 4.81 5.93
CA ASN A 147 3.10 4.02 5.45
C ASN A 147 3.44 3.41 4.10
N VAL A 148 3.01 2.18 3.86
CA VAL A 148 3.22 1.47 2.60
C VAL A 148 1.87 1.11 1.99
N ILE A 149 1.65 1.50 0.75
CA ILE A 149 0.42 1.20 0.01
C ILE A 149 0.78 0.46 -1.26
N TYR A 150 0.22 -0.72 -1.44
CA TYR A 150 0.25 -1.46 -2.70
C TYR A 150 -1.10 -1.30 -3.39
N ILE A 151 -1.08 -0.85 -4.64
CA ILE A 151 -2.29 -0.76 -5.48
C ILE A 151 -2.26 -1.91 -6.48
N SER A 152 -3.39 -2.63 -6.63
CA SER A 152 -3.57 -3.73 -7.57
C SER A 152 -4.88 -3.60 -8.34
N ARG A 153 -4.95 -4.21 -9.52
CA ARG A 153 -6.20 -4.36 -10.27
C ARG A 153 -7.09 -5.42 -9.63
N LEU A 154 -8.36 -5.40 -9.99
CA LEU A 154 -9.32 -6.43 -9.60
C LEU A 154 -9.45 -7.47 -10.71
N GLU A 155 -9.53 -8.73 -10.32
CA GLU A 155 -9.87 -9.86 -11.18
C GLU A 155 -11.15 -10.53 -10.68
N GLU A 156 -12.08 -10.81 -11.58
CA GLU A 156 -13.26 -11.62 -11.29
C GLU A 156 -12.87 -13.09 -11.26
N LYS A 157 -13.36 -13.82 -10.26
CA LYS A 157 -13.18 -15.27 -10.14
C LYS A 157 -14.44 -16.00 -10.55
N PHE A 158 -14.28 -17.02 -11.39
CA PHE A 158 -15.35 -17.84 -11.90
C PHE A 158 -15.16 -19.30 -11.48
N ASP A 159 -16.27 -20.04 -11.31
CA ASP A 159 -16.24 -21.49 -11.14
C ASP A 159 -16.08 -22.20 -12.51
N ASP A 160 -15.94 -23.54 -12.46
CA ASP A 160 -15.80 -24.37 -13.66
C ASP A 160 -17.01 -24.31 -14.62
N LYS A 161 -18.11 -23.73 -14.17
CA LYS A 161 -19.34 -23.53 -14.95
C LYS A 161 -19.48 -22.11 -15.50
N GLY A 162 -18.45 -21.26 -15.30
CA GLY A 162 -18.44 -19.88 -15.74
C GLY A 162 -19.30 -18.94 -14.88
N LYS A 163 -19.74 -19.37 -13.69
CA LYS A 163 -20.46 -18.51 -12.76
C LYS A 163 -19.47 -17.72 -11.91
N LYS A 164 -19.66 -16.41 -11.79
CA LYS A 164 -18.87 -15.56 -10.92
C LYS A 164 -19.03 -16.00 -9.45
N ILE A 165 -17.90 -16.34 -8.81
CA ILE A 165 -17.84 -16.81 -7.41
C ILE A 165 -17.19 -15.78 -6.49
N GLY A 166 -16.57 -14.73 -7.05
CA GLY A 166 -15.94 -13.70 -6.23
C GLY A 166 -15.10 -12.73 -7.05
N GLU A 167 -14.38 -11.93 -6.32
CA GLU A 167 -13.43 -10.93 -6.84
C GLU A 167 -12.18 -10.94 -5.95
N ALA A 168 -11.02 -10.74 -6.55
CA ALA A 168 -9.74 -10.72 -5.86
C ALA A 168 -8.78 -9.73 -6.54
N PRO A 169 -7.66 -9.35 -5.90
CA PRO A 169 -6.55 -8.72 -6.61
C PRO A 169 -6.08 -9.57 -7.79
N SER A 170 -5.68 -8.94 -8.90
CA SER A 170 -5.27 -9.63 -10.14
C SER A 170 -3.89 -10.30 -10.05
N LEU A 171 -3.35 -10.45 -8.85
CA LEU A 171 -2.10 -11.15 -8.60
C LEU A 171 -2.30 -12.66 -8.51
N PRO A 172 -1.37 -13.46 -9.08
CA PRO A 172 -1.33 -14.89 -8.81
C PRO A 172 -1.32 -15.19 -7.32
N GLN A 173 -2.08 -16.20 -6.87
CA GLN A 173 -2.28 -16.50 -5.44
C GLN A 173 -0.98 -16.61 -4.63
N LYS A 174 0.08 -17.18 -5.23
CA LYS A 174 1.39 -17.31 -4.56
C LYS A 174 2.06 -15.96 -4.27
N GLN A 175 1.89 -14.99 -5.16
CA GLN A 175 2.39 -13.63 -5.00
C GLN A 175 1.50 -12.85 -4.03
N LEU A 176 0.17 -12.91 -4.21
CA LEU A 176 -0.79 -12.28 -3.31
C LEU A 176 -0.57 -12.68 -1.84
N ASN A 177 -0.25 -13.94 -1.57
CA ASN A 177 0.04 -14.41 -0.21
C ASN A 177 1.28 -13.76 0.42
N GLN A 178 2.25 -13.30 -0.39
CA GLN A 178 3.42 -12.58 0.13
C GLN A 178 3.03 -11.18 0.61
N PHE A 179 2.16 -10.48 -0.13
CA PHE A 179 1.64 -9.17 0.27
C PHE A 179 0.68 -9.30 1.45
N ASN A 180 -0.30 -10.20 1.40
CA ASN A 180 -1.29 -10.42 2.46
C ASN A 180 -0.64 -10.73 3.82
N GLY A 181 0.45 -11.49 3.84
CA GLY A 181 1.21 -11.77 5.05
C GLY A 181 1.86 -10.53 5.67
N ASN A 182 1.98 -9.44 4.93
CA ASN A 182 2.67 -8.22 5.35
C ASN A 182 1.76 -6.99 5.46
N CYS A 183 0.53 -7.03 4.92
CA CYS A 183 -0.42 -5.92 5.03
C CYS A 183 -1.25 -5.99 6.31
N ASP A 184 -1.63 -4.82 6.80
CA ASP A 184 -2.50 -4.65 7.96
C ASP A 184 -3.97 -4.64 7.54
N LEU A 185 -4.27 -3.97 6.42
CA LEU A 185 -5.59 -3.86 5.83
C LEU A 185 -5.54 -4.11 4.32
N MET A 186 -6.50 -4.88 3.83
CA MET A 186 -6.85 -4.96 2.42
C MET A 186 -8.14 -4.18 2.19
N ILE A 187 -8.09 -3.22 1.30
CA ILE A 187 -9.19 -2.30 1.01
C ILE A 187 -9.62 -2.50 -0.43
N LYS A 188 -10.90 -2.74 -0.62
CA LYS A 188 -11.51 -2.81 -1.93
C LYS A 188 -12.19 -1.50 -2.28
N THR A 189 -11.92 -1.00 -3.48
CA THR A 189 -12.57 0.19 -4.02
C THR A 189 -13.51 -0.18 -5.16
N ARG A 190 -14.63 0.54 -5.24
CA ARG A 190 -15.63 0.42 -6.31
C ARG A 190 -16.19 1.78 -6.67
N LYS A 191 -16.60 1.96 -7.92
CA LYS A 191 -17.44 3.08 -8.34
C LYS A 191 -18.83 2.57 -8.66
N ILE A 192 -19.85 3.14 -8.04
CA ILE A 192 -21.28 2.82 -8.32
C ILE A 192 -21.97 4.13 -8.69
N GLY A 193 -22.29 4.31 -9.97
CA GLY A 193 -22.70 5.60 -10.49
C GLY A 193 -21.59 6.65 -10.27
N GLU A 194 -21.91 7.74 -9.59
CA GLU A 194 -20.94 8.79 -9.24
C GLU A 194 -20.30 8.62 -7.85
N THR A 195 -20.66 7.53 -7.13
CA THR A 195 -20.18 7.32 -5.76
C THR A 195 -18.99 6.38 -5.73
N TYR A 196 -17.91 6.80 -5.10
CA TYR A 196 -16.75 5.97 -4.79
C TYR A 196 -16.94 5.28 -3.44
N MET A 197 -16.90 3.95 -3.44
CA MET A 197 -17.03 3.15 -2.23
C MET A 197 -15.68 2.54 -1.86
N ARG A 198 -15.38 2.54 -0.57
CA ARG A 198 -14.18 1.98 0.04
C ARG A 198 -14.59 1.04 1.15
N GLU A 199 -14.12 -0.19 1.11
CA GLU A 199 -14.50 -1.22 2.08
C GLU A 199 -13.30 -2.08 2.44
N VAL A 200 -13.13 -2.38 3.74
CA VAL A 200 -12.14 -3.35 4.17
C VAL A 200 -12.62 -4.75 3.80
N ASP A 201 -11.84 -5.43 2.95
CA ASP A 201 -12.04 -6.84 2.59
C ASP A 201 -11.41 -7.76 3.65
N ARG A 202 -10.16 -7.46 4.04
CA ARG A 202 -9.42 -8.25 5.05
C ARG A 202 -8.65 -7.32 5.97
N LYS A 203 -8.50 -7.73 7.22
CA LYS A 203 -7.70 -7.03 8.22
C LYS A 203 -6.95 -8.00 9.11
N ARG A 204 -5.76 -7.61 9.54
CA ARG A 204 -4.90 -8.40 10.42
C ARG A 204 -5.50 -8.58 11.81
N LYS A 205 -6.14 -7.52 12.33
CA LYS A 205 -6.79 -7.49 13.64
C LYS A 205 -8.01 -6.55 13.62
N ASN A 206 -8.78 -6.57 14.70
CA ASN A 206 -9.83 -5.57 14.90
C ASN A 206 -9.19 -4.30 15.48
N TYR A 207 -9.09 -3.28 14.65
CA TYR A 207 -8.61 -1.95 15.05
C TYR A 207 -9.69 -1.23 15.84
N LYS A 208 -9.26 -0.41 16.79
CA LYS A 208 -10.16 0.46 17.58
C LYS A 208 -9.73 1.92 17.38
N PRO A 209 -10.67 2.82 17.12
CA PRO A 209 -10.35 4.22 16.85
C PRO A 209 -9.51 4.89 17.95
N GLU A 210 -9.80 4.56 19.21
CA GLU A 210 -9.11 5.09 20.40
C GLU A 210 -7.66 4.59 20.56
N GLU A 211 -7.28 3.56 19.80
CA GLU A 211 -5.93 2.96 19.81
C GLU A 211 -5.08 3.43 18.62
N ILE A 212 -5.66 4.19 17.68
CA ILE A 212 -4.93 4.80 16.55
C ILE A 212 -4.27 6.09 17.06
N ASP A 213 -2.94 6.14 16.98
CA ASP A 213 -2.14 7.27 17.46
C ASP A 213 -1.86 8.33 16.38
N ASP A 214 -2.17 8.03 15.12
CA ASP A 214 -2.03 8.94 13.97
C ASP A 214 -3.42 9.47 13.57
N PRO A 215 -3.70 10.78 13.77
CA PRO A 215 -5.00 11.36 13.47
C PRO A 215 -5.34 11.39 11.97
N GLU A 216 -4.34 11.53 11.08
CA GLU A 216 -4.57 11.56 9.64
C GLU A 216 -4.96 10.16 9.15
N ILE A 217 -4.28 9.12 9.63
CA ILE A 217 -4.65 7.72 9.34
C ILE A 217 -6.03 7.40 9.94
N LEU A 218 -6.33 7.87 11.15
CA LEU A 218 -7.66 7.69 11.75
C LEU A 218 -8.76 8.30 10.87
N ASP A 219 -8.58 9.54 10.43
CA ASP A 219 -9.57 10.24 9.61
C ASP A 219 -9.79 9.52 8.26
N ILE A 220 -8.74 9.00 7.62
CA ILE A 220 -8.85 8.15 6.41
C ILE A 220 -9.64 6.87 6.72
N LEU A 221 -9.29 6.15 7.79
CA LEU A 221 -9.94 4.90 8.16
C LEU A 221 -11.43 5.10 8.46
N MET A 222 -11.82 6.27 9.00
CA MET A 222 -13.22 6.62 9.24
C MET A 222 -14.04 6.78 7.95
N THR A 223 -13.38 7.00 6.81
CA THR A 223 -14.04 7.03 5.48
C THR A 223 -14.22 5.63 4.89
N ILE A 224 -13.56 4.61 5.44
CA ILE A 224 -13.53 3.26 4.88
C ILE A 224 -14.49 2.34 5.64
N ARG A 225 -15.45 1.80 4.93
CA ARG A 225 -16.45 0.89 5.50
C ARG A 225 -15.78 -0.35 6.13
N ASN A 226 -16.27 -0.80 7.27
CA ASN A 226 -15.75 -1.96 8.01
C ASN A 226 -14.29 -1.83 8.52
N ALA A 227 -13.68 -0.65 8.46
CA ALA A 227 -12.37 -0.43 9.10
C ALA A 227 -12.46 -0.70 10.60
N PHE A 228 -13.50 -0.21 11.24
CA PHE A 228 -13.78 -0.40 12.66
C PHE A 228 -15.01 -1.29 12.91
N PRO A 229 -15.16 -1.87 14.11
CA PRO A 229 -16.39 -2.55 14.53
C PRO A 229 -17.60 -1.64 14.47
N ARG A 230 -18.78 -2.19 14.18
CA ARG A 230 -20.04 -1.42 14.14
C ARG A 230 -20.28 -0.71 15.49
N GLY A 231 -20.56 0.58 15.46
CA GLY A 231 -20.83 1.40 16.64
C GLY A 231 -19.63 2.12 17.22
N ALA A 232 -18.40 1.77 16.87
CA ALA A 232 -17.20 2.49 17.32
C ALA A 232 -17.16 3.95 16.84
N GLU A 233 -17.74 4.24 15.68
CA GLU A 233 -17.83 5.60 15.09
C GLU A 233 -18.67 6.58 15.93
N LYS A 234 -19.65 6.08 16.71
CA LYS A 234 -20.54 6.94 17.52
C LYS A 234 -19.81 7.53 18.73
N ASN A 235 -18.83 6.82 19.29
CA ASN A 235 -18.10 7.25 20.48
C ASN A 235 -17.15 8.42 20.20
N ILE A 236 -16.56 8.50 19.00
CA ILE A 236 -15.63 9.57 18.64
C ILE A 236 -16.35 10.89 18.39
N LYS A 237 -17.52 10.87 17.75
CA LYS A 237 -18.32 12.08 17.53
C LYS A 237 -18.80 12.70 18.84
N SER A 238 -19.05 11.89 19.88
CA SER A 238 -19.40 12.38 21.23
C SER A 238 -18.18 12.99 21.93
N THR A 239 -16.99 12.41 21.80
CA THR A 239 -15.76 12.89 22.44
C THR A 239 -15.26 14.19 21.80
N LYS A 240 -15.28 14.32 20.45
CA LYS A 240 -14.95 15.60 19.76
C LYS A 240 -15.94 16.72 20.14
N LYS A 241 -17.23 16.41 20.35
CA LYS A 241 -18.23 17.39 20.80
C LYS A 241 -17.98 17.86 22.23
N THR A 242 -17.54 16.98 23.13
CA THR A 242 -17.27 17.30 24.54
C THR A 242 -15.99 18.12 24.72
N VAL A 243 -14.96 17.90 23.87
CA VAL A 243 -13.71 18.67 23.87
C VAL A 243 -13.95 20.08 23.33
N ASN A 244 -14.69 20.26 22.24
CA ASN A 244 -15.01 21.59 21.70
C ASN A 244 -15.89 22.40 22.64
N THR A 245 -16.77 21.77 23.45
CA THR A 245 -17.61 22.49 24.43
C THR A 245 -16.81 22.92 25.67
N LYS A 246 -15.72 22.19 26.01
CA LYS A 246 -14.85 22.59 27.14
C LYS A 246 -13.89 23.71 26.76
N THR A 247 -13.43 23.78 25.49
CA THR A 247 -12.52 24.85 25.02
C THR A 247 -13.25 26.19 24.88
N GLN A 248 -14.54 26.18 24.51
CA GLN A 248 -15.34 27.40 24.47
C GLN A 248 -15.80 27.93 25.86
N ALA A 249 -15.77 27.09 26.90
CA ALA A 249 -16.17 27.51 28.27
C ALA A 249 -14.99 28.05 29.08
N VAL A 250 -13.77 28.07 28.57
CA VAL A 250 -12.56 28.61 29.23
C VAL A 250 -12.22 30.01 28.74
N ASP A 251 -12.68 30.40 27.55
CA ASP A 251 -12.41 31.72 26.96
C ASP A 251 -13.41 32.83 27.38
N ASP A 252 -14.49 32.48 28.10
CA ASP A 252 -15.53 33.44 28.55
C ASP A 252 -15.37 33.90 30.02
N GLU A 253 -14.28 33.55 30.73
CA GLU A 253 -14.07 33.94 32.15
C GLU A 253 -12.91 34.93 32.41
N GLU A 254 -12.32 35.55 31.38
CA GLU A 254 -11.30 36.59 31.58
C GLU A 254 -11.67 37.94 30.94
N ASP A 255 -12.85 38.48 31.31
CA ASP A 255 -13.13 39.90 31.10
C ASP A 255 -14.16 40.40 32.18
N PHE A 256 -13.64 40.65 33.36
CA PHE A 256 -14.23 41.59 34.33
C PHE A 256 -13.16 42.21 35.23
#